data_33b5502966d97f94de48974dbe5cb423
#
_entry.id   33b5502966d97f94de48974dbe5cb423
#
_cell.length_a   1.000
_cell.length_b   1.000
_cell.length_c   1.000
_cell.angle_alpha   90.00
_cell.angle_beta   90.00
_cell.angle_gamma   90.00
#
_symmetry.space_group_name_H-M   'P 1'
#
loop_
_entity.id
_entity.type
_entity.pdbx_description
1 polymer ?
#
loop_
_entity_poly.entity_id
_entity_poly.type
_entity_poly.pdbx_seq_one_letter_code
_entity_poly.pdbx_strand_id
1 'polypeptide(L)'
;MQEIIPGLFLGPYSSAQKHCLKTLRDHGISHIICVRQDIEAQYIKPQINDLSITYLTLNIADTATENIIRFFPTVKQFIDEAFQRNGKVLVHGNNGISRSATLVLAYIMEKYGLSSK
;
A
#
# COMPACT_ATOMS: atom_id res chain seq x y z
N MET A 1 -10.87 3.97 3.79
CA MET A 1 -10.03 3.73 2.60
C MET A 1 -10.81 3.99 1.32
N GLN A 2 -10.11 4.36 0.28
CA GLN A 2 -10.72 4.77 -0.98
C GLN A 2 -10.19 3.90 -2.12
N GLU A 3 -11.07 3.37 -2.95
CA GLU A 3 -10.67 2.63 -4.15
C GLU A 3 -10.28 3.62 -5.24
N ILE A 4 -9.02 3.57 -5.68
CA ILE A 4 -8.49 4.53 -6.67
C ILE A 4 -8.69 4.01 -8.09
N ILE A 5 -8.35 2.74 -8.31
CA ILE A 5 -8.71 2.00 -9.52
C ILE A 5 -9.25 0.64 -9.07
N PRO A 6 -9.93 -0.11 -9.93
CA PRO A 6 -10.49 -1.39 -9.49
C PRO A 6 -9.43 -2.29 -8.86
N GLY A 7 -9.61 -2.61 -7.59
CA GLY A 7 -8.73 -3.50 -6.84
C GLY A 7 -7.57 -2.83 -6.11
N LEU A 8 -7.37 -1.52 -6.28
CA LEU A 8 -6.28 -0.80 -5.61
C LEU A 8 -6.84 0.30 -4.71
N PHE A 9 -6.62 0.17 -3.41
CA PHE A 9 -7.16 1.07 -2.38
C PHE A 9 -6.05 1.87 -1.73
N LEU A 10 -6.38 3.07 -1.30
CA LEU A 10 -5.49 3.95 -0.55
C LEU A 10 -6.19 4.38 0.74
N GLY A 11 -5.49 4.34 1.86
CA GLY A 11 -6.07 4.76 3.13
C GLY A 11 -5.03 5.06 4.19
N PRO A 12 -5.46 5.58 5.34
CA PRO A 12 -4.58 5.80 6.48
C PRO A 12 -4.31 4.49 7.22
N TYR A 13 -3.36 4.52 8.15
CA TYR A 13 -3.03 3.35 8.97
C TYR A 13 -4.26 2.78 9.70
N SER A 14 -5.18 3.65 10.12
CA SER A 14 -6.39 3.21 10.80
C SER A 14 -7.23 2.23 9.98
N SER A 15 -7.11 2.25 8.66
CA SER A 15 -7.81 1.31 7.77
C SER A 15 -7.27 -0.11 7.86
N ALA A 16 -6.05 -0.30 8.38
CA ALA A 16 -5.37 -1.60 8.43
C ALA A 16 -5.26 -2.15 9.86
N GLN A 17 -6.01 -1.60 10.80
CA GLN A 17 -5.99 -2.08 12.18
C GLN A 17 -6.89 -3.31 12.35
N LYS A 18 -6.64 -4.07 13.43
CA LYS A 18 -7.33 -5.33 13.69
C LYS A 18 -8.85 -5.20 13.65
N HIS A 19 -9.39 -4.12 14.19
CA HIS A 19 -10.84 -3.93 14.24
C HIS A 19 -11.45 -3.66 12.87
N CYS A 20 -10.63 -3.42 11.86
CA CYS A 20 -11.08 -3.21 10.48
C CYS A 20 -11.03 -4.48 9.63
N LEU A 21 -10.68 -5.62 10.20
CA LEU A 21 -10.52 -6.87 9.43
C LEU A 21 -11.79 -7.22 8.65
N LYS A 22 -12.95 -7.06 9.26
CA LYS A 22 -14.21 -7.35 8.57
C LYS A 22 -14.39 -6.45 7.36
N THR A 23 -14.12 -5.16 7.50
CA THR A 23 -14.20 -4.21 6.39
C THR A 23 -13.24 -4.59 5.27
N LEU A 24 -12.02 -4.98 5.63
CA LEU A 24 -11.03 -5.42 4.65
C LEU A 24 -11.50 -6.67 3.89
N ARG A 25 -12.05 -7.64 4.60
CA ARG A 25 -12.61 -8.84 3.98
C ARG A 25 -13.79 -8.54 3.08
N ASP A 26 -14.68 -7.65 3.53
CA ASP A 26 -15.86 -7.26 2.76
C ASP A 26 -15.47 -6.60 1.44
N HIS A 27 -14.32 -5.92 1.41
CA HIS A 27 -13.80 -5.32 0.18
C HIS A 27 -12.90 -6.28 -0.61
N GLY A 28 -12.66 -7.48 -0.11
CA GLY A 28 -11.83 -8.46 -0.79
C GLY A 28 -10.33 -8.18 -0.73
N ILE A 29 -9.88 -7.39 0.24
CA ILE A 29 -8.46 -7.06 0.39
C ILE A 29 -7.68 -8.32 0.76
N SER A 30 -6.69 -8.65 -0.05
CA SER A 30 -5.81 -9.81 0.16
C SER A 30 -4.36 -9.41 0.39
N HIS A 31 -4.01 -8.17 0.06
CA HIS A 31 -2.64 -7.68 0.11
C HIS A 31 -2.63 -6.28 0.72
N ILE A 32 -1.66 -6.02 1.59
CA ILE A 32 -1.52 -4.70 2.22
C ILE A 32 -0.07 -4.24 2.08
N ILE A 33 0.12 -3.01 1.60
CA ILE A 33 1.42 -2.36 1.57
C ILE A 33 1.44 -1.32 2.68
N CYS A 34 2.35 -1.51 3.63
CA CYS A 34 2.56 -0.61 4.76
C CYS A 34 3.79 0.26 4.47
N VAL A 35 3.57 1.56 4.27
CA VAL A 35 4.64 2.52 3.98
C VAL A 35 4.90 3.32 5.24
N ARG A 36 6.13 3.25 5.77
CA ARG A 36 6.47 3.92 7.03
C ARG A 36 7.88 4.45 7.00
N GLN A 37 8.16 5.41 7.91
CA GLN A 37 9.54 5.81 8.20
C GLN A 37 10.16 4.86 9.22
N ASP A 38 11.50 4.82 9.26
CA ASP A 38 12.21 4.00 10.25
C ASP A 38 11.78 4.33 11.68
N ILE A 39 11.60 5.62 11.99
CA ILE A 39 11.18 6.04 13.32
C ILE A 39 9.76 5.61 13.68
N GLU A 40 8.96 5.29 12.68
CA GLU A 40 7.58 4.84 12.87
C GLU A 40 7.46 3.33 13.08
N ALA A 41 8.56 2.58 12.93
CA ALA A 41 8.52 1.12 12.93
C ALA A 41 7.98 0.52 14.22
N GLN A 42 8.07 1.25 15.34
CA GLN A 42 7.60 0.76 16.63
C GLN A 42 6.07 0.78 16.75
N TYR A 43 5.40 1.69 16.05
CA TYR A 43 3.96 1.85 16.19
C TYR A 43 3.18 1.72 14.88
N ILE A 44 3.82 1.90 13.73
CA ILE A 44 3.19 1.62 12.44
C ILE A 44 3.69 0.26 11.98
N LYS A 45 2.88 -0.76 12.14
CA LYS A 45 3.28 -2.13 11.82
C LYS A 45 2.07 -2.97 11.47
N PRO A 46 2.28 -4.10 10.77
CA PRO A 46 1.17 -5.01 10.46
C PRO A 46 0.50 -5.49 11.74
N GLN A 47 -0.79 -5.26 11.86
CA GLN A 47 -1.57 -5.65 13.02
C GLN A 47 -2.44 -6.88 12.79
N ILE A 48 -2.72 -7.18 11.52
CA ILE A 48 -3.61 -8.27 11.17
C ILE A 48 -2.77 -9.52 10.93
N ASN A 49 -2.94 -10.51 11.79
CA ASN A 49 -2.25 -11.79 11.68
C ASN A 49 -3.20 -12.82 11.09
N ASP A 50 -3.54 -12.63 9.82
CA ASP A 50 -4.47 -13.50 9.10
C ASP A 50 -3.76 -14.06 7.87
N LEU A 51 -3.80 -15.37 7.70
CA LEU A 51 -3.10 -16.05 6.60
C LEU A 51 -3.66 -15.67 5.23
N SER A 52 -4.87 -15.11 5.18
CA SER A 52 -5.45 -14.65 3.92
C SER A 52 -4.91 -13.29 3.46
N ILE A 53 -4.12 -12.62 4.31
CA ILE A 53 -3.58 -11.29 3.99
C ILE A 53 -2.06 -11.36 3.92
N THR A 54 -1.52 -10.92 2.79
CA THR A 54 -0.08 -10.85 2.56
C THR A 54 0.37 -9.40 2.71
N TYR A 55 1.44 -9.18 3.48
CA TYR A 55 1.98 -7.85 3.76
C TYR A 55 3.28 -7.58 3.03
N LEU A 56 3.43 -6.34 2.58
CA LEU A 56 4.71 -5.77 2.17
C LEU A 56 4.93 -4.51 3.00
N THR A 57 6.00 -4.50 3.80
CA THR A 57 6.33 -3.34 4.64
C THR A 57 7.55 -2.64 4.07
N LEU A 58 7.42 -1.33 3.83
CA LEU A 58 8.49 -0.51 3.27
C LEU A 58 8.93 0.52 4.30
N ASN A 59 10.22 0.50 4.65
CA ASN A 59 10.84 1.51 5.50
C ASN A 59 11.49 2.55 4.61
N ILE A 60 10.91 3.73 4.55
CA ILE A 60 11.34 4.81 3.66
C ILE A 60 11.86 5.97 4.51
N ALA A 61 13.08 6.41 4.24
CA ALA A 61 13.64 7.57 4.93
C ALA A 61 12.85 8.84 4.59
N ASP A 62 12.80 9.77 5.52
CA ASP A 62 11.90 10.91 5.49
C ASP A 62 12.18 11.95 4.40
N THR A 63 13.34 11.92 3.80
CA THR A 63 13.86 13.15 3.20
C THR A 63 13.91 13.19 1.69
N ALA A 64 13.75 12.08 0.99
CA ALA A 64 14.01 12.13 -0.44
C ALA A 64 12.97 11.38 -1.24
N THR A 65 12.41 12.07 -2.24
CA THR A 65 11.58 11.46 -3.25
C THR A 65 12.27 10.24 -3.88
N GLU A 66 13.60 10.30 -4.01
CA GLU A 66 14.40 9.23 -4.56
C GLU A 66 14.25 7.91 -3.81
N ASN A 67 14.08 7.98 -2.48
CA ASN A 67 13.88 6.77 -1.66
C ASN A 67 12.57 6.06 -2.02
N ILE A 68 11.55 6.83 -2.37
CA ILE A 68 10.27 6.27 -2.79
C ILE A 68 10.41 5.58 -4.13
N ILE A 69 11.12 6.20 -5.07
CA ILE A 69 11.34 5.66 -6.41
C ILE A 69 12.09 4.32 -6.34
N ARG A 70 13.04 4.18 -5.42
CA ARG A 70 13.79 2.94 -5.24
C ARG A 70 12.89 1.74 -4.93
N PHE A 71 11.79 1.97 -4.24
CA PHE A 71 10.88 0.90 -3.85
C PHE A 71 9.82 0.58 -4.91
N PHE A 72 9.74 1.40 -5.95
CA PHE A 72 8.69 1.25 -6.95
C PHE A 72 8.69 -0.12 -7.65
N PRO A 73 9.84 -0.68 -8.08
CA PRO A 73 9.81 -2.01 -8.71
C PRO A 73 9.24 -3.09 -7.80
N THR A 74 9.55 -3.04 -6.50
CA THR A 74 9.03 -3.98 -5.52
C THR A 74 7.52 -3.81 -5.35
N VAL A 75 7.05 -2.56 -5.27
CA VAL A 75 5.63 -2.25 -5.15
C VAL A 75 4.87 -2.72 -6.38
N LYS A 76 5.40 -2.43 -7.56
CA LYS A 76 4.77 -2.85 -8.82
C LYS A 76 4.62 -4.36 -8.89
N GLN A 77 5.68 -5.10 -8.57
CA GLN A 77 5.63 -6.55 -8.58
C GLN A 77 4.59 -7.08 -7.59
N PHE A 78 4.55 -6.53 -6.40
CA PHE A 78 3.62 -6.95 -5.36
C PHE A 78 2.16 -6.74 -5.80
N ILE A 79 1.85 -5.57 -6.35
CA ILE A 79 0.50 -5.26 -6.81
C ILE A 79 0.12 -6.14 -8.01
N ASP A 80 1.03 -6.30 -8.96
CA ASP A 80 0.77 -7.14 -10.14
C ASP A 80 0.49 -8.59 -9.73
N GLU A 81 1.25 -9.14 -8.78
CA GLU A 81 1.02 -10.48 -8.28
C GLU A 81 -0.36 -10.61 -7.62
N ALA A 82 -0.76 -9.59 -6.84
CA ALA A 82 -2.07 -9.59 -6.22
C ALA A 82 -3.17 -9.64 -7.28
N PHE A 83 -3.05 -8.82 -8.31
CA PHE A 83 -4.04 -8.78 -9.39
C PHE A 83 -4.09 -10.07 -10.19
N GLN A 84 -2.93 -10.72 -10.41
CA GLN A 84 -2.88 -12.02 -11.08
C GLN A 84 -3.64 -13.10 -10.31
N ARG A 85 -3.73 -12.94 -9.00
CA ARG A 85 -4.45 -13.88 -8.13
C ARG A 85 -5.89 -13.43 -7.85
N ASN A 86 -6.39 -12.45 -8.59
CA ASN A 86 -7.71 -11.85 -8.40
C ASN A 86 -7.85 -11.22 -7.01
N GLY A 87 -6.73 -10.82 -6.41
CA GLY A 87 -6.72 -10.14 -5.11
C GLY A 87 -6.90 -8.64 -5.25
N LYS A 88 -6.99 -7.98 -4.10
CA LYS A 88 -7.08 -6.52 -4.03
C LYS A 88 -6.08 -6.02 -3.01
N VAL A 89 -5.58 -4.81 -3.25
CA VAL A 89 -4.46 -4.25 -2.49
C VAL A 89 -4.88 -2.98 -1.78
N LEU A 90 -4.53 -2.87 -0.50
CA LEU A 90 -4.61 -1.62 0.26
C LEU A 90 -3.20 -1.09 0.46
N VAL A 91 -2.98 0.17 0.10
CA VAL A 91 -1.72 0.86 0.39
C VAL A 91 -2.01 1.88 1.48
N HIS A 92 -1.24 1.84 2.57
CA HIS A 92 -1.41 2.81 3.64
C HIS A 92 -0.05 3.26 4.19
N GLY A 93 -0.05 4.43 4.81
CA GLY A 93 1.08 4.93 5.57
C GLY A 93 0.66 5.19 7.00
N ASN A 94 1.23 6.23 7.59
CA ASN A 94 0.73 6.79 8.84
C ASN A 94 -0.46 7.70 8.52
N ASN A 95 -0.77 8.65 9.39
CA ASN A 95 -1.87 9.59 9.16
C ASN A 95 -1.64 10.47 7.92
N GLY A 96 -0.39 10.77 7.60
CA GLY A 96 -0.06 11.41 6.34
C GLY A 96 -0.05 10.38 5.23
N ILE A 97 -0.73 10.65 4.14
CA ILE A 97 -0.88 9.69 3.04
C ILE A 97 0.01 10.00 1.84
N SER A 98 0.88 11.02 1.94
CA SER A 98 1.64 11.52 0.78
C SER A 98 2.56 10.47 0.16
N ARG A 99 3.26 9.68 0.98
CA ARG A 99 4.17 8.64 0.44
C ARG A 99 3.39 7.50 -0.20
N SER A 100 2.37 7.02 0.49
CA SER A 100 1.54 5.94 -0.04
C SER A 100 0.81 6.40 -1.31
N ALA A 101 0.32 7.65 -1.33
CA ALA A 101 -0.32 8.21 -2.52
C ALA A 101 0.66 8.32 -3.70
N THR A 102 1.92 8.69 -3.43
CA THR A 102 2.94 8.76 -4.47
C THR A 102 3.18 7.39 -5.12
N LEU A 103 3.25 6.34 -4.32
CA LEU A 103 3.44 4.99 -4.84
C LEU A 103 2.23 4.51 -5.65
N VAL A 104 1.04 4.79 -5.17
CA VAL A 104 -0.19 4.45 -5.90
C VAL A 104 -0.23 5.20 -7.22
N LEU A 105 0.08 6.49 -7.22
CA LEU A 105 0.08 7.30 -8.44
C LEU A 105 1.12 6.80 -9.44
N ALA A 106 2.32 6.45 -8.96
CA ALA A 106 3.37 5.91 -9.82
C ALA A 106 2.92 4.60 -10.49
N TYR A 107 2.26 3.74 -9.73
CA TYR A 107 1.74 2.48 -10.26
C TYR A 107 0.70 2.73 -11.36
N ILE A 108 -0.22 3.65 -11.12
CA ILE A 108 -1.27 3.98 -12.09
C ILE A 108 -0.67 4.56 -13.37
N MET A 109 0.31 5.45 -13.24
CA MET A 109 0.96 6.05 -14.39
C MET A 109 1.66 5.01 -15.24
N GLU A 110 2.33 4.06 -14.62
CA GLU A 110 2.99 2.97 -15.36
C GLU A 110 1.97 2.04 -16.02
N LYS A 111 0.94 1.65 -15.27
CA LYS A 111 -0.06 0.71 -15.77
C LYS A 111 -0.80 1.23 -16.99
N TYR A 112 -1.11 2.50 -17.02
CA TYR A 112 -1.88 3.11 -18.11
C TYR A 112 -1.01 3.85 -19.11
N GLY A 113 0.29 3.78 -18.99
CA GLY A 113 1.21 4.44 -19.90
C GLY A 113 1.17 5.97 -19.84
N LEU A 114 0.79 6.53 -18.67
CA LEU A 114 0.68 7.97 -18.51
C LEU A 114 2.06 8.59 -18.31
N SER A 115 2.24 9.78 -18.86
CA SER A 115 3.48 10.54 -18.70
C SER A 115 3.32 11.51 -17.54
N SER A 116 4.41 11.73 -16.79
CA SER A 116 4.45 12.72 -15.72
C SER A 116 4.68 14.14 -16.21
N LYS A 117 4.78 14.33 -17.47
CA LYS A 117 4.99 15.67 -18.04
C LYS A 117 3.75 16.54 -17.91
#